data_975abdd19771eca47b0d5ea24f794d62
#
_entry.id   975abdd19771eca47b0d5ea24f794d62
#
_cell.length_a   1.000
_cell.length_b   1.000
_cell.length_c   1.000
_cell.angle_alpha   90.00
_cell.angle_beta   90.00
_cell.angle_gamma   90.00
#
_symmetry.space_group_name_H-M   'P 1'
#
loop_
_entity.id
_entity.type
_entity.pdbx_description
1 polymer ?
#
loop_
_entity_poly.entity_id
_entity_poly.type
_entity_poly.pdbx_seq_one_letter_code
_entity_poly.pdbx_strand_id
1 'polypeptide(L)'
;DPMKVAATFIKHNVMTILLYLMVIVFGFYSFSTLPLALMPSMEVPAAIVYATYPGAGPEDIEQQVAKPLESAVAGLSGLDTLQSTSSENMAMLIVQFTDSTDLDDAMTDLRDKVSQVKSQLPDDASDPTVMSIDIDSMPVVQVALRGSDLAALQSIAEDEISPALERLDGVASVDVSGGYEDE
;
A
#
# COMPACT_ATOMS: atom_id res chain seq x y z
N ASP A 1 16.42 -41.31 -24.75
CA ASP A 1 16.70 -41.22 -26.21
C ASP A 1 15.58 -40.40 -26.88
N PRO A 2 15.82 -39.17 -27.32
CA PRO A 2 14.78 -38.31 -27.90
C PRO A 2 14.20 -38.88 -29.22
N MET A 3 14.96 -39.66 -29.93
CA MET A 3 14.51 -40.31 -31.17
C MET A 3 13.43 -41.38 -30.97
N LYS A 4 13.43 -42.11 -29.83
CA LYS A 4 12.39 -43.10 -29.52
C LYS A 4 11.06 -42.45 -29.19
N VAL A 5 11.09 -41.27 -28.55
CA VAL A 5 9.91 -40.50 -28.22
C VAL A 5 9.26 -39.95 -29.50
N ALA A 6 10.06 -39.34 -30.39
CA ALA A 6 9.59 -38.86 -31.68
C ALA A 6 8.97 -39.97 -32.56
N ALA A 7 9.60 -41.13 -32.62
CA ALA A 7 9.09 -42.28 -33.38
C ALA A 7 7.74 -42.80 -32.84
N THR A 8 7.53 -42.73 -31.52
CA THR A 8 6.26 -43.13 -30.89
C THR A 8 5.13 -42.19 -31.26
N PHE A 9 5.40 -40.87 -31.28
CA PHE A 9 4.42 -39.85 -31.68
C PHE A 9 4.02 -39.94 -33.15
N ILE A 10 4.98 -40.27 -34.05
CA ILE A 10 4.70 -40.46 -35.47
C ILE A 10 3.84 -41.72 -35.71
N LYS A 11 4.01 -42.76 -34.89
CA LYS A 11 3.27 -44.00 -35.03
C LYS A 11 1.83 -43.91 -34.52
N HIS A 12 1.55 -42.98 -33.62
CA HIS A 12 0.23 -42.81 -32.98
C HIS A 12 -0.35 -41.41 -33.28
N ASN A 13 -0.71 -41.15 -34.54
CA ASN A 13 -1.21 -39.84 -35.02
C ASN A 13 -2.36 -39.29 -34.18
N VAL A 14 -3.32 -40.14 -33.77
CA VAL A 14 -4.47 -39.71 -32.98
C VAL A 14 -4.05 -39.22 -31.59
N MET A 15 -3.12 -39.93 -30.95
CA MET A 15 -2.60 -39.56 -29.63
C MET A 15 -1.83 -38.24 -29.69
N THR A 16 -1.07 -38.04 -30.76
CA THR A 16 -0.33 -36.78 -30.97
C THR A 16 -1.27 -35.61 -31.17
N ILE A 17 -2.30 -35.76 -31.99
CA ILE A 17 -3.31 -34.68 -32.20
C ILE A 17 -4.05 -34.35 -30.90
N LEU A 18 -4.46 -35.37 -30.11
CA LEU A 18 -5.10 -35.18 -28.83
C LEU A 18 -4.20 -34.43 -27.83
N LEU A 19 -2.90 -34.72 -27.80
CA LEU A 19 -1.94 -34.09 -26.95
C LEU A 19 -1.76 -32.61 -27.33
N TYR A 20 -1.65 -32.29 -28.63
CA TYR A 20 -1.60 -30.90 -29.09
C TYR A 20 -2.87 -30.15 -28.77
N LEU A 21 -4.02 -30.77 -28.96
CA LEU A 21 -5.31 -30.15 -28.67
C LEU A 21 -5.43 -29.83 -27.16
N MET A 22 -4.97 -30.78 -26.32
CA MET A 22 -4.90 -30.57 -24.87
C MET A 22 -4.01 -29.39 -24.51
N VAL A 23 -2.81 -29.29 -25.09
CA VAL A 23 -1.89 -28.15 -24.85
C VAL A 23 -2.51 -26.82 -25.28
N ILE A 24 -3.21 -26.79 -26.42
CA ILE A 24 -3.89 -25.59 -26.90
C ILE A 24 -5.01 -25.17 -25.96
N VAL A 25 -5.85 -26.11 -25.51
CA VAL A 25 -6.95 -25.82 -24.58
C VAL A 25 -6.42 -25.32 -23.24
N PHE A 26 -5.40 -25.99 -22.66
CA PHE A 26 -4.78 -25.54 -21.42
C PHE A 26 -4.06 -24.20 -21.59
N GLY A 27 -3.39 -23.96 -22.72
CA GLY A 27 -2.74 -22.70 -23.05
C GLY A 27 -3.77 -21.55 -23.12
N PHE A 28 -4.89 -21.78 -23.78
CA PHE A 28 -5.96 -20.79 -23.89
C PHE A 28 -6.63 -20.54 -22.53
N TYR A 29 -6.89 -21.57 -21.76
CA TYR A 29 -7.41 -21.45 -20.40
C TYR A 29 -6.45 -20.67 -19.49
N SER A 30 -5.16 -21.02 -19.50
CA SER A 30 -4.14 -20.31 -18.72
C SER A 30 -4.03 -18.86 -19.14
N PHE A 31 -4.08 -18.56 -20.43
CA PHE A 31 -4.04 -17.17 -20.93
C PHE A 31 -5.24 -16.34 -20.47
N SER A 32 -6.44 -16.92 -20.44
CA SER A 32 -7.67 -16.23 -20.00
C SER A 32 -7.74 -16.01 -18.49
N THR A 33 -6.94 -16.74 -17.70
CA THR A 33 -6.87 -16.59 -16.25
C THR A 33 -5.68 -15.76 -15.76
N LEU A 34 -4.84 -15.24 -16.67
CA LEU A 34 -3.75 -14.36 -16.27
C LEU A 34 -4.32 -13.03 -15.77
N PRO A 35 -4.02 -12.63 -14.53
CA PRO A 35 -4.38 -11.31 -14.05
C PRO A 35 -3.59 -10.25 -14.84
N LEU A 36 -4.31 -9.29 -15.42
CA LEU A 36 -3.70 -8.12 -16.05
C LEU A 36 -3.47 -7.08 -14.95
N ALA A 37 -2.27 -7.01 -14.41
CA ALA A 37 -1.86 -5.93 -13.53
C ALA A 37 -1.05 -4.90 -14.33
N LEU A 38 -1.40 -3.63 -14.21
CA LEU A 38 -0.67 -2.51 -14.86
C LEU A 38 0.74 -2.33 -14.28
N MET A 39 0.93 -2.72 -13.03
CA MET A 39 2.23 -2.81 -12.37
C MET A 39 2.31 -4.15 -11.65
N PRO A 40 3.50 -4.81 -11.66
CA PRO A 40 3.70 -5.88 -10.70
C PRO A 40 3.49 -5.29 -9.30
N SER A 41 2.81 -6.00 -8.42
CA SER A 41 2.68 -5.64 -7.01
C SER A 41 4.08 -5.57 -6.40
N MET A 42 4.70 -4.41 -6.48
CA MET A 42 5.91 -4.09 -5.73
C MET A 42 5.41 -3.59 -4.38
N GLU A 43 5.04 -4.53 -3.54
CA GLU A 43 4.84 -4.24 -2.12
C GLU A 43 6.22 -3.87 -1.58
N VAL A 44 6.53 -2.57 -1.58
CA VAL A 44 7.66 -2.07 -0.81
C VAL A 44 7.13 -1.96 0.61
N PRO A 45 7.47 -2.91 1.50
CA PRO A 45 6.98 -2.86 2.88
C PRO A 45 7.58 -1.64 3.56
N ALA A 46 6.80 -0.57 3.65
CA ALA A 46 7.26 0.69 4.19
C ALA A 46 6.19 1.33 5.09
N ALA A 47 6.66 2.05 6.10
CA ALA A 47 5.84 2.79 7.03
C ALA A 47 6.34 4.23 7.16
N ILE A 48 5.43 5.13 7.49
CA ILE A 48 5.72 6.51 7.85
C ILE A 48 5.40 6.70 9.34
N VAL A 49 6.36 7.27 10.06
CA VAL A 49 6.15 7.77 11.42
C VAL A 49 6.27 9.28 11.38
N TYR A 50 5.27 9.98 11.85
CA TYR A 50 5.34 11.45 11.94
C TYR A 50 4.88 11.95 13.31
N ALA A 51 5.47 13.06 13.74
CA ALA A 51 5.09 13.78 14.93
C ALA A 51 5.20 15.27 14.68
N THR A 52 4.26 16.05 15.22
CA THR A 52 4.29 17.52 15.14
C THR A 52 4.74 18.11 16.47
N TYR A 53 5.55 19.17 16.39
CA TYR A 53 5.97 19.94 17.55
C TYR A 53 5.84 21.44 17.20
N PRO A 54 4.68 22.04 17.48
CA PRO A 54 4.38 23.43 17.09
C PRO A 54 5.36 24.41 17.68
N GLY A 55 5.85 25.33 16.85
CA GLY A 55 6.78 26.39 17.26
C GLY A 55 8.25 25.98 17.33
N ALA A 56 8.58 24.72 17.09
CA ALA A 56 9.97 24.24 17.10
C ALA A 56 10.62 24.40 15.72
N GLY A 57 11.88 24.82 15.70
CA GLY A 57 12.71 24.86 14.50
C GLY A 57 13.21 23.48 14.09
N PRO A 58 13.74 23.32 12.85
CA PRO A 58 14.21 22.04 12.34
C PRO A 58 15.29 21.38 13.22
N GLU A 59 16.18 22.15 13.82
CA GLU A 59 17.23 21.64 14.72
C GLU A 59 16.67 21.09 16.02
N ASP A 60 15.66 21.76 16.59
CA ASP A 60 14.98 21.29 17.81
C ASP A 60 14.15 20.04 17.52
N ILE A 61 13.46 20.00 16.37
CA ILE A 61 12.72 18.82 15.88
C ILE A 61 13.67 17.64 15.70
N GLU A 62 14.83 17.84 15.09
CA GLU A 62 15.83 16.79 14.91
C GLU A 62 16.29 16.22 16.25
N GLN A 63 16.64 17.10 17.19
CA GLN A 63 17.25 16.70 18.45
C GLN A 63 16.25 16.07 19.43
N GLN A 64 15.05 16.66 19.52
CA GLN A 64 14.09 16.32 20.57
C GLN A 64 12.99 15.36 20.11
N VAL A 65 12.78 15.21 18.79
CA VAL A 65 11.73 14.36 18.23
C VAL A 65 12.31 13.28 17.32
N ALA A 66 13.06 13.68 16.26
CA ALA A 66 13.52 12.73 15.26
C ALA A 66 14.53 11.73 15.83
N LYS A 67 15.59 12.18 16.52
CA LYS A 67 16.61 11.29 17.10
C LYS A 67 16.11 10.27 18.10
N PRO A 68 15.22 10.60 19.06
CA PRO A 68 14.60 9.59 19.91
C PRO A 68 13.82 8.53 19.11
N LEU A 69 13.02 8.97 18.11
CA LEU A 69 12.29 8.07 17.25
C LEU A 69 13.20 7.19 16.39
N GLU A 70 14.23 7.76 15.76
CA GLU A 70 15.25 7.02 15.00
C GLU A 70 15.92 5.94 15.84
N SER A 71 16.30 6.30 17.06
CA SER A 71 16.96 5.37 17.98
C SER A 71 16.08 4.19 18.38
N ALA A 72 14.77 4.42 18.51
CA ALA A 72 13.81 3.37 18.82
C ALA A 72 13.58 2.44 17.63
N VAL A 73 13.47 3.01 16.44
CA VAL A 73 13.17 2.29 15.20
C VAL A 73 14.38 1.54 14.66
N ALA A 74 15.60 2.04 14.89
CA ALA A 74 16.85 1.41 14.43
C ALA A 74 17.05 -0.04 14.91
N GLY A 75 16.35 -0.45 15.98
CA GLY A 75 16.41 -1.82 16.51
C GLY A 75 15.32 -2.76 15.98
N LEU A 76 14.57 -2.38 14.96
CA LEU A 76 13.54 -3.22 14.38
C LEU A 76 14.10 -4.36 13.53
N SER A 77 13.49 -5.53 13.65
CA SER A 77 13.82 -6.67 12.79
C SER A 77 13.34 -6.41 11.36
N GLY A 78 14.16 -6.76 10.37
CA GLY A 78 13.80 -6.58 8.96
C GLY A 78 13.91 -5.14 8.46
N LEU A 79 14.43 -4.20 9.25
CA LEU A 79 14.70 -2.84 8.79
C LEU A 79 15.75 -2.86 7.68
N ASP A 80 15.44 -2.29 6.54
CA ASP A 80 16.36 -2.11 5.41
C ASP A 80 16.90 -0.67 5.38
N THR A 81 16.01 0.31 5.30
CA THR A 81 16.37 1.72 5.22
C THR A 81 15.53 2.56 6.18
N LEU A 82 16.19 3.48 6.88
CA LEU A 82 15.54 4.49 7.70
C LEU A 82 15.96 5.88 7.18
N GLN A 83 14.97 6.66 6.78
CA GLN A 83 15.16 8.04 6.35
C GLN A 83 14.35 8.95 7.25
N SER A 84 14.98 9.96 7.85
CA SER A 84 14.28 10.98 8.61
C SER A 84 14.37 12.35 7.94
N THR A 85 13.32 13.13 8.13
CA THR A 85 13.22 14.51 7.67
C THR A 85 12.68 15.36 8.80
N SER A 86 13.44 16.35 9.20
CA SER A 86 13.06 17.36 10.21
C SER A 86 12.75 18.67 9.50
N SER A 87 11.50 19.10 9.61
CA SER A 87 11.01 20.36 9.06
C SER A 87 10.53 21.27 10.20
N GLU A 88 10.20 22.51 9.91
CA GLU A 88 9.55 23.39 10.88
C GLU A 88 8.24 22.77 11.36
N ASN A 89 8.09 22.64 12.67
CA ASN A 89 6.95 22.02 13.37
C ASN A 89 6.70 20.52 13.15
N MET A 90 7.51 19.79 12.38
CA MET A 90 7.21 18.39 12.06
C MET A 90 8.48 17.54 11.85
N ALA A 91 8.51 16.36 12.47
CA ALA A 91 9.42 15.27 12.15
C ALA A 91 8.67 14.19 11.35
N MET A 92 9.31 13.65 10.33
CA MET A 92 8.81 12.52 9.53
C MET A 92 9.92 11.49 9.33
N LEU A 93 9.62 10.24 9.65
CA LEU A 93 10.52 9.10 9.41
C LEU A 93 9.87 8.17 8.40
N ILE A 94 10.62 7.77 7.37
CA ILE A 94 10.24 6.73 6.43
C ILE A 94 11.04 5.49 6.79
N VAL A 95 10.34 4.43 7.15
CA VAL A 95 10.88 3.14 7.57
C VAL A 95 10.61 2.14 6.46
N GLN A 96 11.67 1.65 5.80
CA GLN A 96 11.56 0.62 4.78
C GLN A 96 12.03 -0.71 5.36
N PHE A 97 11.25 -1.76 5.12
CA PHE A 97 11.58 -3.11 5.54
C PHE A 97 12.07 -3.92 4.34
N THR A 98 12.73 -5.03 4.60
CA THR A 98 13.14 -5.99 3.55
C THR A 98 11.91 -6.72 2.99
N ASP A 99 11.95 -7.10 1.72
CA ASP A 99 10.85 -7.79 1.01
C ASP A 99 10.40 -9.10 1.68
N SER A 100 11.25 -9.69 2.50
CA SER A 100 10.96 -10.93 3.24
C SER A 100 10.25 -10.70 4.58
N THR A 101 10.04 -9.45 4.97
CA THR A 101 9.43 -9.08 6.26
C THR A 101 7.91 -9.10 6.15
N ASP A 102 7.25 -9.74 7.12
CA ASP A 102 5.80 -9.61 7.26
C ASP A 102 5.47 -8.18 7.72
N LEU A 103 4.71 -7.46 6.89
CA LEU A 103 4.42 -6.05 7.14
C LEU A 103 3.53 -5.86 8.37
N ASP A 104 2.59 -6.76 8.65
CA ASP A 104 1.67 -6.65 9.78
C ASP A 104 2.42 -6.82 11.12
N ASP A 105 3.33 -7.79 11.17
CA ASP A 105 4.20 -8.01 12.33
C ASP A 105 5.15 -6.82 12.52
N ALA A 106 5.79 -6.35 11.44
CA ALA A 106 6.70 -5.20 11.47
C ALA A 106 5.99 -3.90 11.91
N MET A 107 4.75 -3.68 11.46
CA MET A 107 3.95 -2.53 11.85
C MET A 107 3.54 -2.58 13.33
N THR A 108 3.30 -3.77 13.86
CA THR A 108 3.00 -3.96 15.29
C THR A 108 4.23 -3.64 16.11
N ASP A 109 5.39 -4.20 15.78
CA ASP A 109 6.66 -3.93 16.46
C ASP A 109 7.04 -2.44 16.37
N LEU A 110 6.82 -1.81 15.20
CA LEU A 110 7.08 -0.38 15.00
C LEU A 110 6.22 0.49 15.93
N ARG A 111 4.90 0.20 16.02
CA ARG A 111 3.98 0.92 16.92
C ARG A 111 4.39 0.77 18.36
N ASP A 112 4.79 -0.42 18.78
CA ASP A 112 5.25 -0.70 20.13
C ASP A 112 6.53 0.07 20.47
N LYS A 113 7.50 0.11 19.56
CA LYS A 113 8.73 0.87 19.74
C LYS A 113 8.49 2.38 19.80
N VAL A 114 7.66 2.90 18.91
CA VAL A 114 7.28 4.32 18.88
C VAL A 114 6.52 4.70 20.16
N SER A 115 5.63 3.84 20.64
CA SER A 115 4.90 4.07 21.91
C SER A 115 5.82 4.14 23.13
N GLN A 116 6.87 3.33 23.17
CA GLN A 116 7.85 3.34 24.26
C GLN A 116 8.63 4.65 24.36
N VAL A 117 8.85 5.33 23.24
CA VAL A 117 9.61 6.59 23.16
C VAL A 117 8.75 7.82 23.45
N LYS A 118 7.43 7.67 23.41
CA LYS A 118 6.48 8.77 23.66
C LYS A 118 6.81 9.58 24.92
N SER A 119 7.20 8.92 26.02
CA SER A 119 7.58 9.57 27.28
C SER A 119 8.93 10.33 27.24
N GLN A 120 9.70 10.20 26.17
CA GLN A 120 10.97 10.89 25.98
C GLN A 120 10.81 12.14 25.08
N LEU A 121 9.66 12.29 24.45
CA LEU A 121 9.36 13.44 23.62
C LEU A 121 8.91 14.63 24.50
N PRO A 122 9.07 15.88 24.00
CA PRO A 122 8.57 17.07 24.68
C PRO A 122 7.05 17.00 24.92
N ASP A 123 6.60 17.55 26.03
CA ASP A 123 5.16 17.56 26.41
C ASP A 123 4.28 18.31 25.38
N ASP A 124 4.87 19.29 24.68
CA ASP A 124 4.19 20.07 23.63
C ASP A 124 4.22 19.38 22.24
N ALA A 125 4.93 18.28 22.10
CA ALA A 125 4.91 17.49 20.86
C ALA A 125 3.68 16.60 20.81
N SER A 126 3.11 16.44 19.61
CA SER A 126 2.02 15.49 19.42
C SER A 126 2.49 14.05 19.58
N ASP A 127 1.55 13.16 19.89
CA ASP A 127 1.81 11.72 19.85
C ASP A 127 2.28 11.31 18.44
N PRO A 128 3.36 10.53 18.33
CA PRO A 128 3.79 10.04 17.04
C PRO A 128 2.74 9.11 16.43
N THR A 129 2.43 9.36 15.18
CA THR A 129 1.48 8.56 14.41
C THR A 129 2.23 7.65 13.43
N VAL A 130 1.84 6.38 13.36
CA VAL A 130 2.43 5.37 12.47
C VAL A 130 1.41 4.98 11.41
N MET A 131 1.80 5.13 10.14
CA MET A 131 0.98 4.79 8.97
C MET A 131 1.74 3.83 8.06
N SER A 132 1.09 2.80 7.52
CA SER A 132 1.63 1.98 6.43
C SER A 132 1.53 2.73 5.10
N ILE A 133 2.53 2.56 4.24
CA ILE A 133 2.42 2.97 2.84
C ILE A 133 1.83 1.77 2.10
N ASP A 134 0.57 1.89 1.72
CA ASP A 134 -0.12 0.90 0.91
C ASP A 134 -0.37 1.50 -0.48
N ILE A 135 0.33 0.95 -1.48
CA ILE A 135 0.19 1.40 -2.86
C ILE A 135 -1.13 0.89 -3.45
N ASP A 136 -1.67 -0.22 -2.92
CA ASP A 136 -2.93 -0.81 -3.38
C ASP A 136 -4.14 0.04 -2.97
N SER A 137 -4.00 0.92 -1.98
CA SER A 137 -5.03 1.89 -1.59
C SER A 137 -5.07 3.15 -2.47
N MET A 138 -4.18 3.25 -3.48
CA MET A 138 -4.26 4.37 -4.43
C MET A 138 -5.50 4.28 -5.31
N PRO A 139 -6.25 5.39 -5.50
CA PRO A 139 -7.45 5.39 -6.33
C PRO A 139 -7.10 5.08 -7.79
N VAL A 140 -7.64 3.99 -8.33
CA VAL A 140 -7.44 3.58 -9.74
C VAL A 140 -8.35 4.35 -10.70
N VAL A 141 -9.43 4.94 -10.21
CA VAL A 141 -10.37 5.77 -10.98
C VAL A 141 -10.73 6.99 -10.17
N GLN A 142 -10.67 8.16 -10.78
CA GLN A 142 -11.13 9.42 -10.20
C GLN A 142 -12.28 9.97 -11.04
N VAL A 143 -13.40 10.27 -10.39
CA VAL A 143 -14.60 10.83 -11.03
C VAL A 143 -14.87 12.22 -10.46
N ALA A 144 -15.00 13.21 -11.33
CA ALA A 144 -15.33 14.57 -10.91
C ALA A 144 -16.84 14.86 -11.10
N LEU A 145 -17.50 15.23 -10.03
CA LEU A 145 -18.88 15.75 -10.06
C LEU A 145 -18.86 17.28 -10.23
N ARG A 146 -19.77 17.79 -11.06
CA ARG A 146 -19.89 19.23 -11.31
C ARG A 146 -21.33 19.68 -11.15
N GLY A 147 -21.54 20.80 -10.48
CA GLY A 147 -22.84 21.43 -10.32
C GLY A 147 -22.70 22.81 -9.68
N SER A 148 -23.82 23.50 -9.52
CA SER A 148 -23.89 24.86 -8.95
C SER A 148 -23.99 24.88 -7.43
N ASP A 149 -24.36 23.76 -6.82
CA ASP A 149 -24.54 23.60 -5.38
C ASP A 149 -23.59 22.49 -4.88
N LEU A 150 -22.52 22.89 -4.22
CA LEU A 150 -21.48 21.96 -3.75
C LEU A 150 -21.94 21.10 -2.58
N ALA A 151 -22.78 21.63 -1.68
CA ALA A 151 -23.32 20.86 -0.56
C ALA A 151 -24.26 19.75 -1.03
N ALA A 152 -25.15 20.08 -1.99
CA ALA A 152 -26.02 19.08 -2.59
C ALA A 152 -25.23 18.00 -3.36
N LEU A 153 -24.14 18.38 -4.04
CA LEU A 153 -23.26 17.44 -4.73
C LEU A 153 -22.57 16.48 -3.78
N GLN A 154 -22.11 16.97 -2.63
CA GLN A 154 -21.47 16.14 -1.61
C GLN A 154 -22.46 15.12 -1.04
N SER A 155 -23.66 15.56 -0.63
CA SER A 155 -24.71 14.65 -0.15
C SER A 155 -25.07 13.58 -1.19
N ILE A 156 -25.22 13.95 -2.47
CA ILE A 156 -25.46 12.99 -3.55
C ILE A 156 -24.28 12.01 -3.72
N ALA A 157 -23.06 12.52 -3.61
CA ALA A 157 -21.85 11.67 -3.72
C ALA A 157 -21.78 10.64 -2.60
N GLU A 158 -22.02 11.05 -1.35
CA GLU A 158 -21.92 10.21 -0.16
C GLU A 158 -23.12 9.26 -0.01
N ASP A 159 -24.36 9.77 -0.25
CA ASP A 159 -25.58 9.02 0.04
C ASP A 159 -26.04 8.12 -1.12
N GLU A 160 -25.78 8.52 -2.36
CA GLU A 160 -26.28 7.81 -3.53
C GLU A 160 -25.16 7.17 -4.38
N ILE A 161 -24.10 7.91 -4.70
CA ILE A 161 -23.08 7.45 -5.65
C ILE A 161 -22.10 6.49 -4.98
N SER A 162 -21.55 6.84 -3.82
CA SER A 162 -20.57 6.00 -3.10
C SER A 162 -21.16 4.61 -2.80
N PRO A 163 -22.35 4.47 -2.19
CA PRO A 163 -22.93 3.15 -1.93
C PRO A 163 -23.34 2.39 -3.20
N ALA A 164 -23.61 3.08 -4.29
CA ALA A 164 -23.93 2.44 -5.57
C ALA A 164 -22.68 1.85 -6.24
N LEU A 165 -21.55 2.56 -6.15
CA LEU A 165 -20.28 2.11 -6.69
C LEU A 165 -19.67 0.98 -5.85
N GLU A 166 -19.73 1.06 -4.52
CA GLU A 166 -19.21 0.01 -3.61
C GLU A 166 -19.91 -1.35 -3.78
N ARG A 167 -21.13 -1.36 -4.33
CA ARG A 167 -21.85 -2.61 -4.64
C ARG A 167 -21.40 -3.28 -5.93
N LEU A 168 -20.56 -2.62 -6.72
CA LEU A 168 -20.03 -3.21 -7.94
C LEU A 168 -18.93 -4.20 -7.60
N ASP A 169 -18.95 -5.34 -8.29
CA ASP A 169 -17.92 -6.35 -8.13
C ASP A 169 -16.54 -5.80 -8.54
N GLY A 170 -15.56 -5.91 -7.66
CA GLY A 170 -14.19 -5.40 -7.89
C GLY A 170 -13.94 -3.98 -7.35
N VAL A 171 -14.91 -3.31 -6.73
CA VAL A 171 -14.70 -2.04 -6.02
C VAL A 171 -14.49 -2.32 -4.52
N ALA A 172 -13.33 -1.92 -4.01
CA ALA A 172 -12.96 -2.14 -2.60
C ALA A 172 -13.46 -1.01 -1.69
N SER A 173 -13.29 0.25 -2.13
CA SER A 173 -13.76 1.43 -1.40
C SER A 173 -13.99 2.60 -2.36
N VAL A 174 -14.79 3.55 -1.94
CA VAL A 174 -15.04 4.81 -2.66
C VAL A 174 -14.84 5.96 -1.68
N ASP A 175 -13.84 6.79 -1.96
CA ASP A 175 -13.55 7.97 -1.16
C ASP A 175 -14.11 9.22 -1.83
N VAL A 176 -14.92 9.98 -1.11
CA VAL A 176 -15.44 11.26 -1.56
C VAL A 176 -14.59 12.37 -0.99
N SER A 177 -14.05 13.24 -1.86
CA SER A 177 -13.24 14.36 -1.45
C SER A 177 -13.68 15.67 -2.12
N GLY A 178 -13.61 16.76 -1.38
CA GLY A 178 -14.09 18.08 -1.81
C GLY A 178 -15.55 18.32 -1.40
N GLY A 179 -16.00 19.55 -1.55
CA GLY A 179 -17.30 20.02 -1.04
C GLY A 179 -17.11 21.03 0.08
N TYR A 180 -18.19 21.54 0.63
CA TYR A 180 -18.21 22.32 1.86
C TYR A 180 -18.62 21.41 3.00
N GLU A 181 -17.79 21.27 4.04
CA GLU A 181 -18.28 20.80 5.34
C GLU A 181 -19.26 21.84 5.88
N ASP A 182 -20.51 21.44 6.10
CA ASP A 182 -21.46 22.27 6.85
C ASP A 182 -20.97 22.33 8.30
N GLU A 183 -20.61 23.55 8.79
CA GLU A 183 -20.31 23.84 10.18
C GLU A 183 -21.56 23.67 11.09
#